data_aa3577bd0766e22eba93d9c1399b8a64
#
_entry.id   aa3577bd0766e22eba93d9c1399b8a64
#
_cell.length_a   1.000
_cell.length_b   1.000
_cell.length_c   1.000
_cell.angle_alpha   90.00
_cell.angle_beta   90.00
_cell.angle_gamma   90.00
#
_symmetry.space_group_name_H-M   'P 1'
#
loop_
_entity.id
_entity.type
_entity.pdbx_description
1 polymer ?
#
loop_
_entity_poly.entity_id
_entity_poly.type
_entity_poly.pdbx_seq_one_letter_code
_entity_poly.pdbx_strand_id
1 'polypeptide(L)'
;MSSLLLALPSKGRLHEQMNKFFESAGLKLFRSGGKRTYSGFIEGIEKIEILYLSASEISNELLKGNIHMGITGIDLIEEGRTPASKKVVMLSKLGFGKANVVIAVPNSWIDVESIKDLSEVASEFRSYNNRRMRVATKFTNITRNFFSKNGISNYRLVDSAGATEGSPSAGTSEIIVDITETGQTIEANNLKILKDGTMLRSESCIFSTVDEIWDHIDLKPVEKFLRIVSARSEAMDKAELSFDYTKESGELEISLYRNFKAIFVKGTPDLGDSVSLIAPLSELTSCSLYLAKMGYGPVRTSQPNFIYNRDSISWNILRESIKRA
;
A
#
# COMPACT_ATOMS: atom_id res chain seq x y z
N MET A 1 -20.37 26.79 -0.07
CA MET A 1 -19.94 25.39 -0.34
C MET A 1 -18.67 25.16 0.40
N SER A 2 -18.61 24.11 1.20
CA SER A 2 -17.45 23.76 2.01
C SER A 2 -16.32 23.23 1.12
N SER A 3 -15.06 23.49 1.48
CA SER A 3 -13.90 22.89 0.82
C SER A 3 -13.70 21.46 1.32
N LEU A 4 -13.27 20.58 0.43
CA LEU A 4 -12.81 19.24 0.81
C LEU A 4 -11.49 19.36 1.57
N LEU A 5 -11.35 18.64 2.67
CA LEU A 5 -10.10 18.52 3.44
C LEU A 5 -9.35 17.26 3.00
N LEU A 6 -8.17 17.44 2.36
CA LEU A 6 -7.25 16.38 1.96
C LEU A 6 -6.01 16.42 2.84
N ALA A 7 -5.81 15.43 3.70
CA ALA A 7 -4.60 15.36 4.53
C ALA A 7 -3.46 14.65 3.82
N LEU A 8 -2.28 15.29 3.82
CA LEU A 8 -1.06 14.79 3.20
C LEU A 8 0.07 14.68 4.22
N PRO A 9 0.98 13.69 4.08
CA PRO A 9 2.14 13.55 4.95
C PRO A 9 3.01 14.82 4.96
N SER A 10 3.36 15.31 6.16
CA SER A 10 4.10 16.59 6.34
C SER A 10 5.61 16.46 6.33
N LYS A 11 6.16 15.26 6.61
CA LYS A 11 7.59 15.00 6.78
C LYS A 11 7.96 13.54 6.52
N GLY A 12 9.27 13.27 6.45
CA GLY A 12 9.84 11.94 6.31
C GLY A 12 9.71 11.38 4.90
N ARG A 13 10.13 10.11 4.76
CA ARG A 13 10.21 9.41 3.46
C ARG A 13 8.86 9.37 2.73
N LEU A 14 7.76 9.20 3.46
CA LEU A 14 6.42 9.17 2.86
C LEU A 14 6.06 10.52 2.20
N HIS A 15 6.43 11.64 2.83
CA HIS A 15 6.26 12.97 2.25
C HIS A 15 7.07 13.15 0.95
N GLU A 16 8.32 12.70 0.93
CA GLU A 16 9.18 12.79 -0.26
C GLU A 16 8.64 11.95 -1.42
N GLN A 17 8.22 10.72 -1.14
CA GLN A 17 7.64 9.83 -2.14
C GLN A 17 6.31 10.37 -2.67
N MET A 18 5.46 10.89 -1.80
CA MET A 18 4.21 11.55 -2.18
C MET A 18 4.46 12.76 -3.08
N ASN A 19 5.41 13.65 -2.75
CA ASN A 19 5.72 14.80 -3.58
C ASN A 19 6.17 14.39 -4.97
N LYS A 20 7.07 13.40 -5.08
CA LYS A 20 7.51 12.85 -6.38
C LYS A 20 6.34 12.27 -7.17
N PHE A 21 5.43 11.56 -6.50
CA PHE A 21 4.23 11.02 -7.13
C PHE A 21 3.34 12.14 -7.67
N PHE A 22 3.02 13.17 -6.85
CA PHE A 22 2.18 14.28 -7.26
C PHE A 22 2.80 15.09 -8.40
N GLU A 23 4.11 15.35 -8.33
CA GLU A 23 4.86 16.01 -9.41
C GLU A 23 4.76 15.20 -10.71
N SER A 24 4.97 13.87 -10.64
CA SER A 24 4.84 12.98 -11.80
C SER A 24 3.40 12.85 -12.32
N ALA A 25 2.41 13.14 -11.48
CA ALA A 25 1.01 13.22 -11.84
C ALA A 25 0.58 14.62 -12.36
N GLY A 26 1.52 15.57 -12.48
CA GLY A 26 1.25 16.95 -12.90
C GLY A 26 0.45 17.75 -11.87
N LEU A 27 0.39 17.29 -10.62
CA LEU A 27 -0.31 17.94 -9.52
C LEU A 27 0.67 18.77 -8.70
N LYS A 28 0.69 20.08 -8.90
CA LYS A 28 1.58 20.97 -8.15
C LYS A 28 0.94 21.40 -6.84
N LEU A 29 1.66 21.12 -5.74
CA LEU A 29 1.23 21.44 -4.39
C LEU A 29 1.83 22.77 -3.94
N PHE A 30 1.01 23.66 -3.41
CA PHE A 30 1.44 24.94 -2.83
C PHE A 30 1.06 25.01 -1.35
N ARG A 31 1.97 25.51 -0.52
CA ARG A 31 1.70 25.82 0.89
C ARG A 31 1.22 27.24 1.05
N SER A 32 0.14 27.44 1.78
CA SER A 32 -0.42 28.75 2.09
C SER A 32 0.39 29.40 3.22
N GLY A 33 1.22 30.42 2.92
CA GLY A 33 1.91 31.20 3.97
C GLY A 33 3.31 30.75 4.38
N GLY A 34 4.01 29.93 3.58
CA GLY A 34 5.42 29.59 3.78
C GLY A 34 5.71 28.19 4.36
N LYS A 35 7.01 27.84 4.54
CA LYS A 35 7.46 26.44 4.85
C LYS A 35 6.93 25.85 6.16
N ARG A 36 6.42 26.65 7.08
CA ARG A 36 5.92 26.20 8.39
C ARG A 36 4.40 26.12 8.48
N THR A 37 3.68 26.43 7.41
CA THR A 37 2.21 26.40 7.40
C THR A 37 1.72 24.98 7.13
N TYR A 38 0.71 24.56 7.88
CA TYR A 38 0.10 23.23 7.78
C TYR A 38 -1.00 23.15 6.73
N SER A 39 -1.30 24.24 6.02
CA SER A 39 -2.31 24.29 4.96
C SER A 39 -1.73 24.52 3.58
N GLY A 40 -2.45 24.10 2.55
CA GLY A 40 -2.04 24.25 1.16
C GLY A 40 -3.19 24.02 0.19
N PHE A 41 -2.88 24.07 -1.11
CA PHE A 41 -3.82 23.80 -2.19
C PHE A 41 -3.12 23.12 -3.38
N ILE A 42 -3.91 22.61 -4.32
CA ILE A 42 -3.43 22.02 -5.57
C ILE A 42 -3.68 23.01 -6.70
N GLU A 43 -2.65 23.34 -7.49
CA GLU A 43 -2.79 24.21 -8.65
C GLU A 43 -3.82 23.64 -9.64
N GLY A 44 -4.78 24.46 -10.07
CA GLY A 44 -5.79 24.06 -11.04
C GLY A 44 -6.86 23.08 -10.55
N ILE A 45 -6.92 22.83 -9.23
CA ILE A 45 -8.02 22.09 -8.59
C ILE A 45 -8.53 22.91 -7.41
N GLU A 46 -9.61 23.65 -7.65
CA GLU A 46 -10.22 24.48 -6.62
C GLU A 46 -11.02 23.66 -5.60
N LYS A 47 -11.33 24.24 -4.44
CA LYS A 47 -12.16 23.64 -3.37
C LYS A 47 -11.59 22.36 -2.75
N ILE A 48 -10.30 22.09 -2.93
CA ILE A 48 -9.55 21.10 -2.16
C ILE A 48 -8.52 21.84 -1.33
N GLU A 49 -8.71 21.82 -0.02
CA GLU A 49 -7.74 22.34 0.95
C GLU A 49 -6.84 21.21 1.45
N ILE A 50 -5.54 21.42 1.42
CA ILE A 50 -4.56 20.47 1.91
C ILE A 50 -4.24 20.73 3.36
N LEU A 51 -4.21 19.69 4.18
CA LEU A 51 -3.69 19.68 5.54
C LEU A 51 -2.43 18.82 5.62
N TYR A 52 -1.30 19.38 6.07
CA TYR A 52 -0.05 18.65 6.24
C TYR A 52 0.05 18.11 7.67
N LEU A 53 -0.11 16.79 7.82
CA LEU A 53 -0.11 16.09 9.11
C LEU A 53 0.92 14.94 9.08
N SER A 54 1.25 14.34 10.23
CA SER A 54 1.97 13.08 10.25
C SER A 54 1.08 11.94 9.75
N ALA A 55 1.67 10.86 9.24
CA ALA A 55 0.89 9.72 8.72
C ALA A 55 -0.05 9.11 9.77
N SER A 56 0.37 9.07 11.05
CA SER A 56 -0.47 8.60 12.16
C SER A 56 -1.60 9.57 12.51
N GLU A 57 -1.35 10.90 12.48
CA GLU A 57 -2.40 11.89 12.65
C GLU A 57 -3.44 11.80 11.54
N ILE A 58 -3.02 11.62 10.28
CA ILE A 58 -3.92 11.41 9.15
C ILE A 58 -4.85 10.22 9.40
N SER A 59 -4.29 9.07 9.81
CA SER A 59 -5.09 7.91 10.17
C SER A 59 -6.11 8.21 11.26
N ASN A 60 -5.67 8.87 12.33
CA ASN A 60 -6.54 9.21 13.45
C ASN A 60 -7.68 10.16 13.04
N GLU A 61 -7.38 11.18 12.24
CA GLU A 61 -8.39 12.16 11.80
C GLU A 61 -9.40 11.54 10.80
N LEU A 62 -8.96 10.60 9.95
CA LEU A 62 -9.86 9.81 9.10
C LEU A 62 -10.80 8.94 9.96
N LEU A 63 -10.27 8.24 10.95
CA LEU A 63 -11.04 7.33 11.82
C LEU A 63 -12.00 8.08 12.76
N LYS A 64 -11.74 9.35 13.03
CA LYS A 64 -12.67 10.24 13.78
C LYS A 64 -13.71 10.91 12.88
N GLY A 65 -13.51 10.95 11.57
CA GLY A 65 -14.38 11.65 10.64
C GLY A 65 -14.12 13.16 10.53
N ASN A 66 -12.94 13.63 10.94
CA ASN A 66 -12.60 15.07 10.93
C ASN A 66 -12.06 15.56 9.57
N ILE A 67 -11.66 14.67 8.69
CA ILE A 67 -11.18 14.95 7.34
C ILE A 67 -11.86 14.05 6.32
N HIS A 68 -12.01 14.55 5.10
CA HIS A 68 -12.68 13.82 4.02
C HIS A 68 -11.79 12.73 3.42
N MET A 69 -10.54 13.06 3.10
CA MET A 69 -9.57 12.15 2.49
C MET A 69 -8.18 12.37 3.08
N GLY A 70 -7.34 11.33 2.98
CA GLY A 70 -5.95 11.42 3.41
C GLY A 70 -5.08 10.33 2.82
N ILE A 71 -3.77 10.62 2.73
CA ILE A 71 -2.74 9.66 2.30
C ILE A 71 -2.01 9.14 3.52
N THR A 72 -2.12 7.83 3.77
CA THR A 72 -1.44 7.15 4.87
C THR A 72 -1.20 5.68 4.55
N GLY A 73 -0.54 4.94 5.45
CA GLY A 73 -0.31 3.50 5.31
C GLY A 73 -1.53 2.67 5.71
N ILE A 74 -1.70 1.51 5.09
CA ILE A 74 -2.74 0.53 5.46
C ILE A 74 -2.56 0.12 6.93
N ASP A 75 -1.31 -0.08 7.35
CA ASP A 75 -0.94 -0.44 8.72
C ASP A 75 -1.47 0.53 9.77
N LEU A 76 -1.40 1.83 9.50
CA LEU A 76 -1.87 2.85 10.42
C LEU A 76 -3.41 2.90 10.52
N ILE A 77 -4.11 2.67 9.42
CA ILE A 77 -5.57 2.56 9.44
C ILE A 77 -6.00 1.30 10.19
N GLU A 78 -5.38 0.14 9.91
CA GLU A 78 -5.76 -1.13 10.55
C GLU A 78 -5.39 -1.15 12.05
N GLU A 79 -4.25 -0.54 12.43
CA GLU A 79 -3.86 -0.41 13.85
C GLU A 79 -4.79 0.55 14.61
N GLY A 80 -5.18 1.66 13.98
CA GLY A 80 -6.03 2.68 14.61
C GLY A 80 -7.51 2.31 14.72
N ARG A 81 -7.99 1.27 14.04
CA ARG A 81 -9.41 0.89 14.04
C ARG A 81 -9.89 0.42 15.40
N THR A 82 -11.02 0.99 15.82
CA THR A 82 -11.76 0.60 17.02
C THR A 82 -13.25 0.43 16.68
N PRO A 83 -14.07 -0.19 17.53
CA PRO A 83 -15.52 -0.26 17.31
C PRO A 83 -16.21 1.11 17.18
N ALA A 84 -15.60 2.17 17.74
CA ALA A 84 -16.13 3.54 17.68
C ALA A 84 -15.61 4.33 16.47
N SER A 85 -14.68 3.77 15.67
CA SER A 85 -14.14 4.45 14.51
C SER A 85 -15.19 4.63 13.42
N LYS A 86 -15.14 5.78 12.74
CA LYS A 86 -15.92 6.03 11.53
C LYS A 86 -15.50 5.05 10.43
N LYS A 87 -16.41 4.78 9.51
CA LYS A 87 -16.13 3.93 8.36
C LYS A 87 -15.12 4.63 7.44
N VAL A 88 -13.98 3.99 7.20
CA VAL A 88 -12.94 4.47 6.29
C VAL A 88 -12.78 3.45 5.17
N VAL A 89 -12.79 3.94 3.92
CA VAL A 89 -12.63 3.13 2.71
C VAL A 89 -11.32 3.49 2.01
N MET A 90 -10.65 2.50 1.46
CA MET A 90 -9.48 2.67 0.61
C MET A 90 -9.95 2.99 -0.80
N LEU A 91 -9.50 4.12 -1.36
CA LEU A 91 -9.87 4.57 -2.70
C LEU A 91 -8.85 4.11 -3.75
N SER A 92 -7.56 4.26 -3.45
CA SER A 92 -6.47 3.93 -4.39
C SER A 92 -5.19 3.58 -3.64
N LYS A 93 -4.49 2.59 -4.13
CA LYS A 93 -3.09 2.33 -3.81
C LYS A 93 -2.22 3.27 -4.63
N LEU A 94 -1.12 3.76 -4.06
CA LEU A 94 -0.27 4.75 -4.72
C LEU A 94 1.05 4.16 -5.26
N GLY A 95 1.30 2.85 -5.02
CA GLY A 95 2.46 2.14 -5.53
C GLY A 95 3.79 2.43 -4.83
N PHE A 96 3.79 3.23 -3.77
CA PHE A 96 4.98 3.53 -2.97
C PHE A 96 4.75 3.34 -1.47
N GLY A 97 5.81 3.42 -0.66
CA GLY A 97 5.74 3.24 0.80
C GLY A 97 5.38 1.81 1.19
N LYS A 98 5.78 0.81 0.38
CA LYS A 98 5.54 -0.60 0.67
C LYS A 98 6.32 -1.02 1.91
N ALA A 99 5.65 -1.70 2.83
CA ALA A 99 6.26 -2.26 4.03
C ALA A 99 5.38 -3.39 4.57
N ASN A 100 5.97 -4.30 5.34
CA ASN A 100 5.25 -5.42 5.93
C ASN A 100 5.31 -5.33 7.45
N VAL A 101 4.19 -5.55 8.12
CA VAL A 101 4.16 -5.80 9.56
C VAL A 101 4.45 -7.28 9.77
N VAL A 102 5.55 -7.59 10.45
CA VAL A 102 6.09 -8.94 10.55
C VAL A 102 6.37 -9.33 11.99
N ILE A 103 6.36 -10.64 12.24
CA ILE A 103 6.84 -11.23 13.50
C ILE A 103 8.29 -11.61 13.30
N ALA A 104 9.16 -11.15 14.20
CA ALA A 104 10.56 -11.54 14.20
C ALA A 104 10.98 -12.10 15.55
N VAL A 105 11.77 -13.16 15.50
CA VAL A 105 12.29 -13.92 16.63
C VAL A 105 13.81 -13.89 16.64
N PRO A 106 14.49 -14.11 17.77
CA PRO A 106 15.95 -14.23 17.81
C PRO A 106 16.48 -15.30 16.85
N ASN A 107 17.57 -15.02 16.13
CA ASN A 107 18.23 -16.00 15.26
C ASN A 107 18.67 -17.27 16.00
N SER A 108 18.95 -17.15 17.33
CA SER A 108 19.28 -18.28 18.20
C SER A 108 18.14 -19.30 18.40
N TRP A 109 16.91 -18.92 18.06
CA TRP A 109 15.75 -19.82 18.06
C TRP A 109 15.72 -20.64 16.77
N ILE A 110 16.67 -21.57 16.63
CA ILE A 110 16.96 -22.28 15.35
C ILE A 110 15.70 -22.98 14.82
N ASP A 111 14.97 -23.69 15.68
CA ASP A 111 13.82 -24.52 15.31
C ASP A 111 12.49 -23.76 15.22
N VAL A 112 12.50 -22.44 15.46
CA VAL A 112 11.30 -21.59 15.35
C VAL A 112 11.30 -20.90 14.01
N GLU A 113 10.57 -21.44 13.04
CA GLU A 113 10.50 -20.92 11.67
C GLU A 113 9.09 -20.50 11.23
N SER A 114 8.06 -20.98 11.93
CA SER A 114 6.65 -20.75 11.59
C SER A 114 5.84 -20.23 12.78
N ILE A 115 4.63 -19.77 12.49
CA ILE A 115 3.64 -19.36 13.52
C ILE A 115 3.24 -20.53 14.42
N LYS A 116 3.23 -21.75 13.86
CA LYS A 116 2.96 -22.97 14.64
C LYS A 116 4.05 -23.20 15.70
N ASP A 117 5.32 -23.13 15.29
CA ASP A 117 6.46 -23.31 16.21
C ASP A 117 6.44 -22.23 17.29
N LEU A 118 6.12 -20.97 16.90
CA LEU A 118 5.98 -19.87 17.86
C LEU A 118 4.89 -20.14 18.90
N SER A 119 3.74 -20.73 18.49
CA SER A 119 2.64 -21.07 19.40
C SER A 119 3.05 -22.12 20.42
N GLU A 120 3.82 -23.12 19.99
CA GLU A 120 4.37 -24.18 20.85
C GLU A 120 5.34 -23.56 21.87
N VAL A 121 6.33 -22.78 21.39
CA VAL A 121 7.29 -22.07 22.25
C VAL A 121 6.59 -21.13 23.23
N ALA A 122 5.57 -20.39 22.83
CA ALA A 122 4.85 -19.49 23.74
C ALA A 122 4.15 -20.26 24.89
N SER A 123 3.67 -21.48 24.60
CA SER A 123 3.03 -22.35 25.58
C SER A 123 4.04 -22.96 26.56
N GLU A 124 5.14 -23.48 26.05
CA GLU A 124 6.24 -24.00 26.84
C GLU A 124 6.91 -22.91 27.68
N PHE A 125 7.13 -21.72 27.09
CA PHE A 125 7.72 -20.58 27.78
C PHE A 125 6.96 -20.20 29.05
N ARG A 126 5.62 -20.23 29.00
CA ARG A 126 4.79 -20.00 30.17
C ARG A 126 5.01 -21.05 31.26
N SER A 127 5.12 -22.31 30.85
CA SER A 127 5.30 -23.42 31.77
C SER A 127 6.66 -23.38 32.48
N TYR A 128 7.73 -23.08 31.75
CA TYR A 128 9.08 -23.04 32.29
C TYR A 128 9.40 -21.76 33.07
N ASN A 129 8.91 -20.59 32.60
CA ASN A 129 9.28 -19.29 33.15
C ASN A 129 8.23 -18.71 34.09
N ASN A 130 7.12 -19.40 34.30
CA ASN A 130 5.97 -18.94 35.13
C ASN A 130 5.48 -17.52 34.71
N ARG A 131 5.69 -17.13 33.49
CA ARG A 131 5.22 -15.88 32.87
C ARG A 131 4.94 -16.02 31.40
N ARG A 132 4.12 -15.13 30.87
CA ARG A 132 3.83 -15.09 29.42
C ARG A 132 5.03 -14.53 28.65
N MET A 133 5.21 -15.01 27.42
CA MET A 133 6.18 -14.48 26.45
C MET A 133 5.86 -13.02 26.13
N ARG A 134 6.85 -12.14 26.20
CA ARG A 134 6.69 -10.70 25.89
C ARG A 134 6.93 -10.46 24.43
N VAL A 135 6.07 -9.64 23.83
CA VAL A 135 6.10 -9.23 22.43
C VAL A 135 6.20 -7.70 22.38
N ALA A 136 7.35 -7.16 22.01
CA ALA A 136 7.49 -5.72 21.86
C ALA A 136 6.91 -5.27 20.52
N THR A 137 6.04 -4.27 20.56
CA THR A 137 5.39 -3.73 19.36
C THR A 137 4.67 -2.42 19.64
N LYS A 138 4.53 -1.62 18.57
CA LYS A 138 3.56 -0.51 18.48
C LYS A 138 2.25 -0.92 17.76
N PHE A 139 2.21 -2.10 17.16
CA PHE A 139 1.06 -2.64 16.39
C PHE A 139 0.22 -3.58 17.27
N THR A 140 -0.36 -3.03 18.35
CA THR A 140 -1.05 -3.85 19.37
C THR A 140 -2.33 -4.49 18.86
N ASN A 141 -3.12 -3.78 18.07
CA ASN A 141 -4.40 -4.28 17.54
C ASN A 141 -4.18 -5.30 16.43
N ILE A 142 -3.27 -5.01 15.50
CA ILE A 142 -2.88 -5.96 14.43
C ILE A 142 -2.35 -7.24 15.07
N THR A 143 -1.47 -7.13 16.08
CA THR A 143 -0.89 -8.28 16.77
C THR A 143 -1.94 -9.12 17.49
N ARG A 144 -2.83 -8.50 18.26
CA ARG A 144 -3.91 -9.22 18.94
C ARG A 144 -4.80 -9.98 17.96
N ASN A 145 -5.21 -9.31 16.88
CA ASN A 145 -6.08 -9.91 15.87
C ASN A 145 -5.41 -11.10 15.18
N PHE A 146 -4.13 -10.96 14.82
CA PHE A 146 -3.38 -12.02 14.16
C PHE A 146 -3.13 -13.21 15.11
N PHE A 147 -2.67 -12.96 16.33
CA PHE A 147 -2.41 -14.01 17.31
C PHE A 147 -3.70 -14.76 17.69
N SER A 148 -4.79 -14.04 17.88
CA SER A 148 -6.10 -14.66 18.13
C SER A 148 -6.54 -15.60 17.00
N LYS A 149 -6.39 -15.18 15.74
CA LYS A 149 -6.72 -16.01 14.56
C LYS A 149 -5.84 -17.26 14.46
N ASN A 150 -4.63 -17.22 14.96
CA ASN A 150 -3.66 -18.31 14.92
C ASN A 150 -3.57 -19.09 16.25
N GLY A 151 -4.47 -18.86 17.20
CA GLY A 151 -4.54 -19.61 18.45
C GLY A 151 -3.42 -19.31 19.46
N ILE A 152 -2.62 -18.26 19.26
CA ILE A 152 -1.56 -17.88 20.17
C ILE A 152 -2.15 -17.07 21.33
N SER A 153 -2.10 -17.59 22.55
CA SER A 153 -2.70 -16.97 23.75
C SER A 153 -1.73 -16.66 24.89
N ASN A 154 -0.57 -17.33 24.92
CA ASN A 154 0.40 -17.24 26.00
C ASN A 154 1.42 -16.10 25.83
N TYR A 155 0.96 -14.92 25.45
CA TYR A 155 1.80 -13.73 25.25
C TYR A 155 1.34 -12.54 26.08
N ARG A 156 2.22 -11.54 26.19
CA ARG A 156 1.97 -10.22 26.75
C ARG A 156 2.59 -9.17 25.82
N LEU A 157 1.79 -8.22 25.36
CA LEU A 157 2.30 -7.09 24.60
C LEU A 157 3.05 -6.11 25.53
N VAL A 158 4.19 -5.63 25.03
CA VAL A 158 5.00 -4.59 25.65
C VAL A 158 5.08 -3.45 24.64
N ASP A 159 4.72 -2.26 25.09
CA ASP A 159 4.77 -1.08 24.23
C ASP A 159 6.24 -0.75 23.88
N SER A 160 6.46 -0.42 22.61
CA SER A 160 7.76 -0.08 22.08
C SER A 160 7.69 1.28 21.41
N ALA A 161 8.11 2.31 22.11
CA ALA A 161 8.09 3.70 21.64
C ALA A 161 9.19 4.05 20.60
N GLY A 162 9.91 3.07 20.09
CA GLY A 162 10.99 3.20 19.10
C GLY A 162 12.04 2.11 19.31
N ALA A 163 12.88 1.87 18.31
CA ALA A 163 13.92 0.83 18.32
C ALA A 163 13.40 -0.54 18.81
N THR A 164 12.24 -0.96 18.29
CA THR A 164 11.56 -2.22 18.65
C THR A 164 12.48 -3.42 18.49
N GLU A 165 13.31 -3.40 17.43
CA GLU A 165 14.28 -4.44 17.08
C GLU A 165 15.36 -4.67 18.15
N GLY A 166 15.65 -3.66 18.97
CA GLY A 166 16.59 -3.77 20.09
C GLY A 166 16.01 -4.41 21.36
N SER A 167 14.70 -4.61 21.44
CA SER A 167 14.01 -5.06 22.65
C SER A 167 14.43 -6.46 23.11
N PRO A 168 14.65 -7.47 22.23
CA PRO A 168 15.11 -8.78 22.65
C PRO A 168 16.53 -8.76 23.23
N SER A 169 17.47 -8.06 22.60
CA SER A 169 18.84 -7.93 23.10
C SER A 169 18.92 -7.15 24.41
N ALA A 170 18.02 -6.20 24.63
CA ALA A 170 17.86 -5.48 25.90
C ALA A 170 17.13 -6.31 26.98
N GLY A 171 16.65 -7.51 26.68
CA GLY A 171 15.93 -8.37 27.61
C GLY A 171 14.54 -7.85 28.02
N THR A 172 13.98 -6.89 27.26
CA THR A 172 12.65 -6.30 27.54
C THR A 172 11.51 -7.10 26.89
N SER A 173 11.81 -7.87 25.84
CA SER A 173 10.88 -8.80 25.21
C SER A 173 11.60 -10.06 24.70
N GLU A 174 10.87 -11.11 24.38
CA GLU A 174 11.41 -12.32 23.77
C GLU A 174 11.37 -12.23 22.25
N ILE A 175 10.33 -11.63 21.70
CA ILE A 175 10.13 -11.44 20.26
C ILE A 175 9.61 -10.05 19.97
N ILE A 176 9.55 -9.69 18.70
CA ILE A 176 8.99 -8.41 18.26
C ILE A 176 7.92 -8.59 17.17
N VAL A 177 7.05 -7.60 17.08
CA VAL A 177 6.26 -7.30 15.89
C VAL A 177 6.59 -5.88 15.45
N ASP A 178 7.13 -5.74 14.26
CA ASP A 178 7.49 -4.43 13.72
C ASP A 178 7.23 -4.33 12.23
N ILE A 179 7.34 -3.13 11.69
CA ILE A 179 7.18 -2.85 10.26
C ILE A 179 8.55 -2.77 9.59
N THR A 180 8.68 -3.46 8.46
CA THR A 180 9.93 -3.44 7.69
C THR A 180 9.63 -3.43 6.19
N GLU A 181 10.51 -2.83 5.42
CA GLU A 181 10.50 -2.87 3.96
C GLU A 181 11.34 -4.02 3.42
N THR A 182 12.57 -4.15 3.90
CA THR A 182 13.56 -5.10 3.40
C THR A 182 13.99 -6.16 4.41
N GLY A 183 13.66 -6.00 5.68
CA GLY A 183 14.15 -6.87 6.77
C GLY A 183 15.55 -6.53 7.30
N GLN A 184 16.30 -5.65 6.65
CA GLN A 184 17.71 -5.37 7.00
C GLN A 184 17.92 -4.95 8.47
N THR A 185 17.06 -4.08 9.01
CA THR A 185 17.16 -3.64 10.42
C THR A 185 16.90 -4.81 11.39
N ILE A 186 16.00 -5.70 11.03
CA ILE A 186 15.68 -6.91 11.79
C ILE A 186 16.90 -7.84 11.83
N GLU A 187 17.49 -8.13 10.67
CA GLU A 187 18.69 -8.97 10.54
C GLU A 187 19.89 -8.38 11.27
N ALA A 188 20.11 -7.04 11.17
CA ALA A 188 21.19 -6.33 11.86
C ALA A 188 21.10 -6.43 13.40
N ASN A 189 19.91 -6.69 13.94
CA ASN A 189 19.67 -6.91 15.37
C ASN A 189 19.62 -8.40 15.77
N ASN A 190 20.17 -9.31 14.94
CA ASN A 190 20.20 -10.74 15.16
C ASN A 190 18.80 -11.37 15.30
N LEU A 191 17.83 -10.86 14.55
CA LEU A 191 16.47 -11.38 14.48
C LEU A 191 16.20 -11.96 13.10
N LYS A 192 15.31 -12.95 13.02
CA LYS A 192 14.77 -13.50 11.79
C LYS A 192 13.25 -13.35 11.72
N ILE A 193 12.74 -13.07 10.53
CA ILE A 193 11.30 -13.05 10.26
C ILE A 193 10.82 -14.48 10.06
N LEU A 194 9.70 -14.84 10.68
CA LEU A 194 9.08 -16.16 10.47
C LEU A 194 8.57 -16.28 9.03
N LYS A 195 8.68 -17.49 8.43
CA LYS A 195 8.29 -17.75 7.03
C LYS A 195 6.85 -17.35 6.71
N ASP A 196 5.95 -17.59 7.64
CA ASP A 196 4.53 -17.23 7.57
C ASP A 196 4.17 -16.07 8.53
N GLY A 197 5.18 -15.36 9.05
CA GLY A 197 5.06 -14.29 10.04
C GLY A 197 4.70 -12.91 9.47
N THR A 198 4.39 -12.79 8.18
CA THR A 198 3.88 -11.54 7.62
C THR A 198 2.41 -11.36 7.98
N MET A 199 2.15 -10.45 8.91
CA MET A 199 0.81 -10.20 9.46
C MET A 199 -0.02 -9.29 8.57
N LEU A 200 0.63 -8.28 7.97
CA LEU A 200 0.00 -7.29 7.10
C LEU A 200 1.00 -6.79 6.06
N ARG A 201 0.58 -6.76 4.80
CA ARG A 201 1.29 -6.05 3.74
C ARG A 201 0.71 -4.66 3.62
N SER A 202 1.52 -3.65 3.91
CA SER A 202 1.13 -2.25 3.87
C SER A 202 1.77 -1.52 2.70
N GLU A 203 1.07 -0.50 2.22
CA GLU A 203 1.56 0.49 1.28
C GLU A 203 0.80 1.80 1.47
N SER A 204 1.30 2.87 0.87
CA SER A 204 0.63 4.16 0.90
C SER A 204 -0.62 4.13 0.03
N CYS A 205 -1.74 4.56 0.61
CA CYS A 205 -3.03 4.61 -0.07
C CYS A 205 -3.73 5.94 0.17
N ILE A 206 -4.64 6.30 -0.72
CA ILE A 206 -5.66 7.31 -0.44
C ILE A 206 -6.82 6.61 0.25
N PHE A 207 -7.17 7.14 1.40
CA PHE A 207 -8.35 6.74 2.17
C PHE A 207 -9.37 7.86 2.22
N SER A 208 -10.63 7.50 2.38
CA SER A 208 -11.73 8.43 2.62
C SER A 208 -12.54 7.98 3.85
N THR A 209 -12.88 8.94 4.68
CA THR A 209 -13.96 8.77 5.65
C THR A 209 -15.30 8.69 4.91
N VAL A 210 -16.23 7.88 5.41
CA VAL A 210 -17.58 7.74 4.88
C VAL A 210 -18.55 8.17 5.99
N ASP A 211 -18.95 9.45 5.97
CA ASP A 211 -19.80 10.07 6.98
C ASP A 211 -20.45 11.35 6.43
N GLU A 212 -21.33 12.00 7.18
CA GLU A 212 -22.03 13.26 6.90
C GLU A 212 -21.10 14.44 6.56
N ILE A 213 -19.79 14.33 6.86
CA ILE A 213 -18.77 15.33 6.48
C ILE A 213 -18.77 15.62 4.96
N TRP A 214 -19.29 14.69 4.15
CA TRP A 214 -19.41 14.85 2.70
C TRP A 214 -20.62 15.70 2.25
N ASP A 215 -21.52 16.04 3.16
CA ASP A 215 -22.65 16.87 2.83
C ASP A 215 -22.20 18.25 2.37
N HIS A 216 -22.79 18.73 1.28
CA HIS A 216 -22.47 20.03 0.67
C HIS A 216 -21.08 20.19 0.02
N ILE A 217 -20.31 19.10 -0.16
CA ILE A 217 -19.05 19.10 -0.90
C ILE A 217 -19.34 19.08 -2.41
N ASP A 218 -18.62 19.94 -3.17
CA ASP A 218 -18.61 19.86 -4.63
C ASP A 218 -17.75 18.67 -5.06
N LEU A 219 -18.39 17.67 -5.63
CA LEU A 219 -17.72 16.40 -6.01
C LEU A 219 -16.94 16.48 -7.33
N LYS A 220 -17.13 17.53 -8.17
CA LYS A 220 -16.42 17.65 -9.45
C LYS A 220 -14.90 17.78 -9.31
N PRO A 221 -14.35 18.65 -8.42
CA PRO A 221 -12.92 18.70 -8.18
C PRO A 221 -12.37 17.40 -7.62
N VAL A 222 -13.14 16.69 -6.78
CA VAL A 222 -12.76 15.41 -6.19
C VAL A 222 -12.65 14.33 -7.26
N GLU A 223 -13.62 14.25 -8.15
CA GLU A 223 -13.57 13.33 -9.29
C GLU A 223 -12.34 13.58 -10.17
N LYS A 224 -12.09 14.87 -10.52
CA LYS A 224 -10.91 15.27 -11.31
C LYS A 224 -9.62 14.80 -10.63
N PHE A 225 -9.47 15.08 -9.34
CA PHE A 225 -8.31 14.67 -8.55
C PHE A 225 -8.12 13.16 -8.54
N LEU A 226 -9.15 12.40 -8.19
CA LEU A 226 -9.09 10.94 -8.12
C LEU A 226 -8.80 10.30 -9.48
N ARG A 227 -9.35 10.83 -10.58
CA ARG A 227 -9.05 10.33 -11.94
C ARG A 227 -7.59 10.51 -12.31
N ILE A 228 -6.99 11.67 -12.00
CA ILE A 228 -5.55 11.94 -12.26
C ILE A 228 -4.68 11.00 -11.43
N VAL A 229 -4.94 10.90 -10.13
CA VAL A 229 -4.16 10.06 -9.23
C VAL A 229 -4.27 8.58 -9.59
N SER A 230 -5.48 8.11 -9.88
CA SER A 230 -5.70 6.71 -10.30
C SER A 230 -5.00 6.39 -11.62
N ALA A 231 -5.07 7.30 -12.61
CA ALA A 231 -4.43 7.10 -13.91
C ALA A 231 -2.90 7.05 -13.79
N ARG A 232 -2.32 7.88 -12.91
CA ARG A 232 -0.88 7.84 -12.62
C ARG A 232 -0.48 6.56 -11.88
N SER A 233 -1.24 6.19 -10.84
CA SER A 233 -1.00 4.97 -10.07
C SER A 233 -1.09 3.72 -10.92
N GLU A 234 -2.09 3.62 -11.79
CA GLU A 234 -2.28 2.50 -12.72
C GLU A 234 -1.09 2.32 -13.67
N ALA A 235 -0.47 3.43 -14.10
CA ALA A 235 0.65 3.41 -15.03
C ALA A 235 2.01 3.05 -14.40
N MET A 236 2.16 3.17 -13.08
CA MET A 236 3.47 3.08 -12.43
C MET A 236 4.14 1.70 -12.54
N ASP A 237 3.35 0.65 -12.51
CA ASP A 237 3.83 -0.74 -12.57
C ASP A 237 3.50 -1.41 -13.91
N LYS A 238 3.11 -0.63 -14.93
CA LYS A 238 2.77 -1.11 -16.26
C LYS A 238 3.78 -0.69 -17.32
N ALA A 239 3.95 -1.55 -18.29
CA ALA A 239 4.67 -1.28 -19.53
C ALA A 239 3.77 -1.59 -20.72
N GLU A 240 3.95 -0.87 -21.80
CA GLU A 240 3.34 -1.13 -23.10
C GLU A 240 4.39 -1.71 -24.04
N LEU A 241 4.04 -2.79 -24.70
CA LEU A 241 4.83 -3.41 -25.76
C LEU A 241 4.04 -3.33 -27.06
N SER A 242 4.69 -2.94 -28.16
CA SER A 242 4.08 -2.96 -29.49
C SER A 242 4.94 -3.75 -30.49
N PHE A 243 4.29 -4.49 -31.36
CA PHE A 243 4.92 -5.31 -32.40
C PHE A 243 3.95 -5.55 -33.58
N ASP A 244 4.48 -6.00 -34.69
CA ASP A 244 3.65 -6.33 -35.84
C ASP A 244 3.29 -7.82 -35.80
N TYR A 245 1.99 -8.13 -35.90
CA TYR A 245 1.45 -9.49 -35.85
C TYR A 245 1.59 -10.17 -37.20
N THR A 246 2.79 -10.70 -37.48
CA THR A 246 3.20 -11.22 -38.79
C THR A 246 2.89 -12.69 -38.99
N LYS A 247 2.43 -13.39 -37.93
CA LYS A 247 2.12 -14.81 -38.04
C LYS A 247 1.03 -15.17 -37.03
N GLU A 248 0.07 -15.93 -37.47
CA GLU A 248 -1.00 -16.43 -36.64
C GLU A 248 -0.46 -17.41 -35.58
N SER A 249 -0.93 -17.25 -34.33
CA SER A 249 -0.72 -18.19 -33.25
C SER A 249 -1.95 -18.19 -32.38
N GLY A 250 -2.78 -19.22 -32.49
CA GLY A 250 -4.01 -19.34 -31.71
C GLY A 250 -3.82 -19.43 -30.19
N GLU A 251 -2.57 -19.61 -29.73
CA GLU A 251 -2.24 -19.69 -28.30
C GLU A 251 -1.44 -18.49 -27.78
N LEU A 252 -1.12 -17.50 -28.63
CA LEU A 252 -0.26 -16.39 -28.22
C LEU A 252 -0.84 -15.62 -27.04
N GLU A 253 -2.11 -15.25 -27.13
CA GLU A 253 -2.81 -14.50 -26.06
C GLU A 253 -2.79 -15.26 -24.73
N ILE A 254 -3.12 -16.56 -24.77
CA ILE A 254 -3.13 -17.43 -23.58
C ILE A 254 -1.73 -17.54 -22.98
N SER A 255 -0.71 -17.70 -23.82
CA SER A 255 0.70 -17.83 -23.40
C SER A 255 1.21 -16.53 -22.78
N LEU A 256 0.91 -15.39 -23.39
CA LEU A 256 1.28 -14.07 -22.88
C LEU A 256 0.63 -13.78 -21.52
N TYR A 257 -0.67 -14.07 -21.39
CA TYR A 257 -1.35 -13.89 -20.11
C TYR A 257 -0.81 -14.84 -19.04
N ARG A 258 -0.65 -16.12 -19.36
CA ARG A 258 -0.20 -17.13 -18.39
C ARG A 258 1.21 -16.86 -17.86
N ASN A 259 2.13 -16.53 -18.76
CA ASN A 259 3.56 -16.41 -18.42
C ASN A 259 3.93 -15.02 -17.92
N PHE A 260 3.31 -13.96 -18.45
CA PHE A 260 3.74 -12.58 -18.22
C PHE A 260 2.61 -11.67 -17.71
N LYS A 261 1.39 -12.18 -17.53
CA LYS A 261 0.20 -11.36 -17.22
C LYS A 261 -0.02 -10.23 -18.24
N ALA A 262 0.50 -10.39 -19.44
CA ALA A 262 0.36 -9.44 -20.52
C ALA A 262 -1.00 -9.62 -21.21
N ILE A 263 -1.65 -8.51 -21.55
CA ILE A 263 -2.96 -8.48 -22.18
C ILE A 263 -2.95 -7.57 -23.40
N PHE A 264 -3.66 -7.95 -24.45
CA PHE A 264 -3.85 -7.11 -25.64
C PHE A 264 -4.69 -5.88 -25.28
N VAL A 265 -4.30 -4.71 -25.82
CA VAL A 265 -5.06 -3.46 -25.65
C VAL A 265 -6.34 -3.48 -26.49
N LYS A 266 -6.32 -4.15 -27.64
CA LYS A 266 -7.46 -4.32 -28.54
C LYS A 266 -7.66 -5.80 -28.76
N GLY A 267 -8.50 -6.51 -28.17
CA GLY A 267 -8.88 -7.90 -28.48
C GLY A 267 -7.86 -8.74 -29.28
N THR A 268 -8.28 -9.86 -29.84
CA THR A 268 -7.41 -10.72 -30.68
C THR A 268 -7.04 -10.01 -31.99
N PRO A 269 -5.73 -9.91 -32.34
CA PRO A 269 -5.30 -9.24 -33.54
C PRO A 269 -5.53 -10.07 -34.80
N ASP A 270 -5.75 -9.38 -35.94
CA ASP A 270 -5.70 -9.97 -37.25
C ASP A 270 -4.27 -9.95 -37.81
N LEU A 271 -3.99 -10.86 -38.76
CA LEU A 271 -2.68 -10.95 -39.42
C LEU A 271 -2.34 -9.64 -40.13
N GLY A 272 -1.17 -9.08 -39.84
CA GLY A 272 -0.72 -7.80 -40.38
C GLY A 272 -1.01 -6.59 -39.50
N ASP A 273 -1.74 -6.77 -38.42
CA ASP A 273 -2.00 -5.69 -37.47
C ASP A 273 -0.73 -5.26 -36.71
N SER A 274 -0.66 -3.98 -36.37
CA SER A 274 0.24 -3.49 -35.34
C SER A 274 -0.46 -3.61 -33.98
N VAL A 275 0.14 -4.38 -33.09
CA VAL A 275 -0.47 -4.81 -31.84
C VAL A 275 0.18 -4.11 -30.65
N SER A 276 -0.63 -3.73 -29.69
CA SER A 276 -0.15 -3.26 -28.37
C SER A 276 -0.61 -4.19 -27.26
N LEU A 277 0.32 -4.46 -26.32
CA LEU A 277 0.11 -5.19 -25.08
C LEU A 277 0.38 -4.30 -23.88
N ILE A 278 -0.32 -4.54 -22.79
CA ILE A 278 0.03 -4.03 -21.46
C ILE A 278 0.47 -5.20 -20.59
N ALA A 279 1.64 -5.08 -19.98
CA ALA A 279 2.20 -6.06 -19.05
C ALA A 279 2.69 -5.38 -17.77
N PRO A 280 2.85 -6.12 -16.66
CA PRO A 280 3.60 -5.62 -15.51
C PRO A 280 5.01 -5.19 -15.91
N LEU A 281 5.47 -4.07 -15.38
CA LEU A 281 6.81 -3.54 -15.67
C LEU A 281 7.93 -4.54 -15.34
N SER A 282 7.74 -5.37 -14.30
CA SER A 282 8.66 -6.45 -13.92
C SER A 282 8.84 -7.51 -15.01
N GLU A 283 7.82 -7.70 -15.86
CA GLU A 283 7.82 -8.70 -16.92
C GLU A 283 8.24 -8.15 -18.29
N LEU A 284 8.53 -6.85 -18.39
CA LEU A 284 8.81 -6.17 -19.65
C LEU A 284 9.90 -6.86 -20.47
N THR A 285 11.07 -7.11 -19.87
CA THR A 285 12.21 -7.72 -20.56
C THR A 285 11.90 -9.16 -20.96
N SER A 286 11.36 -9.96 -20.05
CA SER A 286 11.04 -11.37 -20.29
C SER A 286 10.01 -11.53 -21.39
N CYS A 287 8.96 -10.70 -21.37
CA CYS A 287 7.91 -10.70 -22.38
C CYS A 287 8.45 -10.26 -23.76
N SER A 288 9.28 -9.20 -23.82
CA SER A 288 9.90 -8.72 -25.07
C SER A 288 10.78 -9.78 -25.72
N LEU A 289 11.64 -10.44 -24.92
CA LEU A 289 12.49 -11.52 -25.42
C LEU A 289 11.69 -12.74 -25.89
N TYR A 290 10.60 -13.06 -25.20
CA TYR A 290 9.71 -14.14 -25.61
C TYR A 290 9.09 -13.85 -26.98
N LEU A 291 8.53 -12.64 -27.18
CA LEU A 291 7.94 -12.23 -28.46
C LEU A 291 8.96 -12.28 -29.61
N ALA A 292 10.17 -11.74 -29.38
CA ALA A 292 11.24 -11.77 -30.37
C ALA A 292 11.66 -13.21 -30.72
N LYS A 293 11.78 -14.10 -29.74
CA LYS A 293 12.09 -15.53 -29.95
C LYS A 293 10.98 -16.25 -30.73
N MET A 294 9.74 -15.87 -30.54
CA MET A 294 8.60 -16.37 -31.29
C MET A 294 8.54 -15.85 -32.73
N GLY A 295 9.44 -14.93 -33.10
CA GLY A 295 9.54 -14.35 -34.46
C GLY A 295 8.64 -13.13 -34.68
N TYR A 296 8.12 -12.52 -33.63
CA TYR A 296 7.42 -11.23 -33.71
C TYR A 296 8.44 -10.11 -33.53
N GLY A 297 8.34 -9.06 -34.34
CA GLY A 297 9.24 -7.93 -34.21
C GLY A 297 9.31 -6.98 -35.41
N PRO A 298 9.88 -5.80 -35.20
CA PRO A 298 10.57 -5.34 -33.97
C PRO A 298 9.60 -5.12 -32.81
N VAL A 299 10.00 -5.56 -31.59
CA VAL A 299 9.26 -5.28 -30.37
C VAL A 299 9.70 -3.93 -29.81
N ARG A 300 8.79 -2.98 -29.81
CA ARG A 300 9.00 -1.64 -29.23
C ARG A 300 8.39 -1.59 -27.85
N THR A 301 9.04 -0.91 -26.90
CA THR A 301 8.57 -0.82 -25.52
C THR A 301 8.47 0.62 -25.07
N SER A 302 7.45 0.92 -24.28
CA SER A 302 7.26 2.22 -23.63
C SER A 302 6.69 2.03 -22.22
N GLN A 303 6.86 3.04 -21.38
CA GLN A 303 6.15 3.09 -20.11
C GLN A 303 5.16 4.26 -20.19
N PRO A 304 3.85 3.98 -20.08
CA PRO A 304 2.84 5.03 -20.12
C PRO A 304 2.99 5.92 -18.87
N ASN A 305 2.88 7.24 -19.05
CA ASN A 305 2.83 8.16 -17.90
C ASN A 305 1.51 8.07 -17.15
N PHE A 306 0.43 7.81 -17.86
CA PHE A 306 -0.93 7.70 -17.34
C PHE A 306 -1.71 6.63 -18.10
N ILE A 307 -2.60 5.94 -17.36
CA ILE A 307 -3.61 5.05 -17.95
C ILE A 307 -4.98 5.51 -17.45
N TYR A 308 -5.72 6.25 -18.27
CA TYR A 308 -7.06 6.70 -17.95
C TYR A 308 -8.10 5.67 -18.36
N ASN A 309 -8.62 4.96 -17.40
CA ASN A 309 -9.75 4.05 -17.63
C ASN A 309 -11.05 4.84 -17.83
N ARG A 310 -11.96 4.31 -18.68
CA ARG A 310 -13.30 4.87 -18.88
C ARG A 310 -14.01 5.05 -17.53
N ASP A 311 -13.97 4.00 -16.70
CA ASP A 311 -14.55 3.98 -15.37
C ASP A 311 -13.43 4.09 -14.33
N SER A 312 -13.42 5.16 -13.55
CA SER A 312 -12.48 5.33 -12.45
C SER A 312 -12.95 4.53 -11.24
N ILE A 313 -12.23 3.45 -10.92
CA ILE A 313 -12.54 2.59 -9.77
C ILE A 313 -12.57 3.41 -8.48
N SER A 314 -11.56 4.25 -8.23
CA SER A 314 -11.46 5.06 -7.01
C SER A 314 -12.64 6.03 -6.86
N TRP A 315 -13.04 6.67 -7.97
CA TRP A 315 -14.21 7.53 -7.99
C TRP A 315 -15.50 6.77 -7.71
N ASN A 316 -15.68 5.61 -8.34
CA ASN A 316 -16.87 4.78 -8.14
C ASN A 316 -16.97 4.28 -6.69
N ILE A 317 -15.84 3.83 -6.09
CA ILE A 317 -15.79 3.43 -4.68
C ILE A 317 -16.25 4.59 -3.77
N LEU A 318 -15.69 5.79 -3.97
CA LEU A 318 -16.07 6.95 -3.17
C LEU A 318 -17.55 7.25 -3.32
N ARG A 319 -18.04 7.43 -4.56
CA ARG A 319 -19.42 7.79 -4.87
C ARG A 319 -20.44 6.82 -4.30
N GLU A 320 -20.15 5.51 -4.39
CA GLU A 320 -21.04 4.51 -3.81
C GLU A 320 -20.99 4.49 -2.28
N SER A 321 -19.82 4.74 -1.71
CA SER A 321 -19.65 4.74 -0.26
C SER A 321 -20.38 5.90 0.42
N ILE A 322 -20.27 7.12 -0.12
CA ILE A 322 -20.95 8.29 0.44
C ILE A 322 -22.46 8.32 0.19
N LYS A 323 -22.98 7.58 -0.83
CA LYS A 323 -24.42 7.43 -1.04
C LYS A 323 -25.10 6.49 -0.05
N ARG A 324 -24.31 5.61 0.59
CA ARG A 324 -24.79 4.58 1.53
C ARG A 324 -24.61 5.01 3.00
N ALA A 325 -23.99 6.15 3.24
CA ALA A 325 -23.79 6.71 4.57
C ALA A 325 -24.92 7.64 4.95
#